data_783f65f604810afdf6810a280382f5f1
#
_entry.id   783f65f604810afdf6810a280382f5f1
#
_cell.length_a   1.000
_cell.length_b   1.000
_cell.length_c   1.000
_cell.angle_alpha   90.00
_cell.angle_beta   90.00
_cell.angle_gamma   90.00
#
_symmetry.space_group_name_H-M   'P 1'
#
loop_
_entity.id
_entity.type
_entity.pdbx_description
1 polymer ?
#
loop_
_entity_poly.entity_id
_entity_poly.type
_entity_poly.pdbx_seq_one_letter_code
_entity_poly.pdbx_strand_id
1 'polypeptide(L)'
;AKINLITFVNLDSDMRHAILFISLLIAFSASSNADEFSIAFDWSNLKKCTSGRPNTVANPIFTLNNVPNTTKWIYFKLVDLDVRSYNHGGGWVEYTGQSTVEPGAFKYKSPCPPNGKHKYQWTASAKTKKSSFGGTIESATASKMYP
;
A
#
# COMPACT_ATOMS: atom_id res chain seq x y z
N ALA A 1 56.59 56.82 -31.49
CA ALA A 1 56.23 55.44 -31.32
C ALA A 1 55.41 55.30 -30.05
N LYS A 2 54.09 55.00 -30.16
CA LYS A 2 53.22 54.67 -29.01
C LYS A 2 53.02 53.16 -29.01
N ILE A 3 53.44 52.51 -27.93
CA ILE A 3 53.25 51.09 -27.70
C ILE A 3 51.93 50.95 -26.98
N ASN A 4 50.95 50.27 -27.64
CA ASN A 4 49.69 49.87 -27.04
C ASN A 4 49.95 48.65 -26.11
N LEU A 5 49.70 48.82 -24.82
CA LEU A 5 49.68 47.76 -23.86
C LEU A 5 48.33 47.01 -23.93
N ILE A 6 48.35 45.79 -24.45
CA ILE A 6 47.16 44.93 -24.46
C ILE A 6 47.04 44.31 -23.09
N THR A 7 45.98 44.69 -22.39
CA THR A 7 45.63 44.09 -21.08
C THR A 7 45.04 42.70 -21.32
N PHE A 8 45.77 41.67 -20.97
CA PHE A 8 45.23 40.30 -20.90
C PHE A 8 44.24 40.21 -19.73
N VAL A 9 42.97 40.16 -20.02
CA VAL A 9 41.98 39.82 -19.02
C VAL A 9 42.05 38.31 -18.77
N ASN A 10 42.35 37.94 -17.53
CA ASN A 10 42.54 36.58 -17.11
C ASN A 10 41.10 35.97 -16.88
N LEU A 11 40.54 35.33 -17.91
CA LEU A 11 39.21 34.75 -17.90
C LEU A 11 39.10 33.41 -17.11
N ASP A 12 40.18 32.98 -16.50
CA ASP A 12 40.29 31.62 -15.93
C ASP A 12 39.83 31.52 -14.47
N SER A 13 39.68 32.66 -13.78
CA SER A 13 39.28 32.68 -12.37
C SER A 13 37.74 32.61 -12.19
N ASP A 14 36.97 33.24 -13.07
CA ASP A 14 35.51 33.32 -12.89
C ASP A 14 34.79 32.04 -13.31
N MET A 15 35.39 31.29 -14.24
CA MET A 15 34.78 30.03 -14.74
C MET A 15 34.92 28.88 -13.73
N ARG A 16 35.94 28.88 -12.87
CA ARG A 16 36.13 27.87 -11.82
C ARG A 16 35.19 28.06 -10.64
N HIS A 17 34.78 29.26 -10.33
CA HIS A 17 33.81 29.55 -9.29
C HIS A 17 32.34 29.27 -9.75
N ALA A 18 32.04 29.47 -11.01
CA ALA A 18 30.73 29.13 -11.57
C ALA A 18 30.47 27.62 -11.60
N ILE A 19 31.49 26.80 -11.83
CA ILE A 19 31.37 25.33 -11.83
C ILE A 19 31.19 24.79 -10.41
N LEU A 20 31.79 25.42 -9.40
CA LEU A 20 31.66 25.02 -7.98
C LEU A 20 30.28 25.33 -7.40
N PHE A 21 29.55 26.35 -7.91
CA PHE A 21 28.20 26.67 -7.48
C PHE A 21 27.13 25.78 -8.13
N ILE A 22 27.37 25.22 -9.32
CA ILE A 22 26.42 24.34 -10.03
C ILE A 22 26.44 22.92 -9.45
N SER A 23 27.58 22.46 -8.90
CA SER A 23 27.69 21.11 -8.33
C SER A 23 27.08 20.96 -6.93
N LEU A 24 26.71 22.05 -6.26
CA LEU A 24 26.13 21.99 -4.91
C LEU A 24 24.58 21.98 -4.90
N LEU A 25 23.93 22.15 -6.05
CA LEU A 25 22.47 22.18 -6.18
C LEU A 25 21.83 20.84 -6.58
N ILE A 26 22.62 19.78 -6.80
CA ILE A 26 22.11 18.47 -7.27
C ILE A 26 21.91 17.46 -6.13
N ALA A 27 22.22 17.79 -4.89
CA ALA A 27 22.27 16.82 -3.80
C ALA A 27 21.16 16.98 -2.75
N PHE A 28 19.91 17.27 -3.13
CA PHE A 28 18.80 17.13 -2.18
C PHE A 28 17.48 16.78 -2.86
N SER A 29 17.49 15.68 -3.62
CA SER A 29 16.26 14.91 -3.82
C SER A 29 16.22 13.87 -2.70
N ALA A 30 15.86 14.29 -1.50
CA ALA A 30 15.37 13.37 -0.49
C ALA A 30 14.05 12.81 -1.03
N SER A 31 14.10 11.64 -1.67
CA SER A 31 12.92 10.82 -1.87
C SER A 31 12.40 10.51 -0.47
N SER A 32 11.40 11.25 -0.01
CA SER A 32 10.56 10.80 1.08
C SER A 32 9.80 9.60 0.53
N ASN A 33 10.35 8.40 0.70
CA ASN A 33 9.57 7.19 0.64
C ASN A 33 8.57 7.31 1.80
N ALA A 34 7.40 7.90 1.54
CA ALA A 34 6.27 7.69 2.42
C ALA A 34 6.05 6.18 2.41
N ASP A 35 6.16 5.56 3.59
CA ASP A 35 5.94 4.13 3.71
C ASP A 35 4.54 3.81 3.18
N GLU A 36 4.43 2.88 2.21
CA GLU A 36 3.20 2.53 1.53
C GLU A 36 2.19 1.87 2.49
N PHE A 37 0.91 2.16 2.31
CA PHE A 37 -0.16 1.48 3.06
C PHE A 37 -0.06 -0.03 2.85
N SER A 38 0.01 -0.79 3.94
CA SER A 38 0.10 -2.24 3.90
C SER A 38 -0.77 -2.92 4.94
N ILE A 39 -1.15 -4.16 4.64
CA ILE A 39 -1.90 -5.03 5.54
C ILE A 39 -1.20 -6.38 5.70
N ALA A 40 -1.34 -6.97 6.87
CA ALA A 40 -0.98 -8.37 7.13
C ALA A 40 -2.17 -9.10 7.77
N PHE A 41 -2.24 -10.41 7.57
CA PHE A 41 -3.24 -11.30 8.19
C PHE A 41 -2.71 -12.73 8.22
N ASP A 42 -3.39 -13.63 8.96
CA ASP A 42 -3.16 -15.07 8.86
C ASP A 42 -4.48 -15.86 8.99
N TRP A 43 -4.39 -17.19 8.77
CA TRP A 43 -5.52 -18.11 8.87
C TRP A 43 -5.58 -18.85 10.22
N SER A 44 -4.77 -18.48 11.20
CA SER A 44 -4.56 -19.25 12.44
C SER A 44 -5.83 -19.63 13.18
N ASN A 45 -6.86 -18.75 13.14
CA ASN A 45 -8.14 -18.96 13.80
C ASN A 45 -9.22 -19.55 12.88
N LEU A 46 -8.87 -19.87 11.63
CA LEU A 46 -9.83 -20.41 10.66
C LEU A 46 -9.83 -21.93 10.70
N LYS A 47 -10.97 -22.54 11.07
CA LYS A 47 -11.15 -24.00 10.99
C LYS A 47 -10.93 -24.49 9.57
N LYS A 48 -10.08 -25.51 9.40
CA LYS A 48 -9.78 -26.10 8.08
C LYS A 48 -11.06 -26.54 7.37
N CYS A 49 -11.19 -26.16 6.10
CA CYS A 49 -12.30 -26.48 5.22
C CYS A 49 -11.80 -26.85 3.83
N THR A 50 -12.22 -28.02 3.32
CA THR A 50 -11.84 -28.54 1.99
C THR A 50 -13.03 -29.17 1.27
N SER A 51 -14.25 -28.81 1.66
CA SER A 51 -15.50 -29.42 1.13
C SER A 51 -16.09 -28.66 -0.07
N GLY A 52 -15.52 -27.53 -0.48
CA GLY A 52 -16.11 -26.64 -1.48
C GLY A 52 -17.33 -25.85 -0.98
N ARG A 53 -17.61 -25.89 0.35
CA ARG A 53 -18.77 -25.23 0.96
C ARG A 53 -18.32 -24.20 2.00
N PRO A 54 -17.93 -22.97 1.59
CA PRO A 54 -17.52 -21.92 2.49
C PRO A 54 -18.55 -21.57 3.56
N ASN A 55 -18.09 -21.41 4.80
CA ASN A 55 -18.91 -20.95 5.91
C ASN A 55 -18.88 -19.42 6.00
N THR A 56 -19.93 -18.82 6.58
CA THR A 56 -19.86 -17.42 7.00
C THR A 56 -19.16 -17.32 8.34
N VAL A 57 -18.05 -16.61 8.39
CA VAL A 57 -17.17 -16.50 9.56
C VAL A 57 -16.81 -15.05 9.84
N ALA A 58 -16.29 -14.78 11.05
CA ALA A 58 -15.69 -13.48 11.38
C ALA A 58 -14.40 -13.26 10.59
N ASN A 59 -14.09 -11.99 10.30
CA ASN A 59 -12.81 -11.62 9.67
C ASN A 59 -11.61 -12.11 10.50
N PRO A 60 -10.45 -12.39 9.87
CA PRO A 60 -9.20 -12.61 10.60
C PRO A 60 -8.73 -11.32 11.28
N ILE A 61 -7.76 -11.43 12.17
CA ILE A 61 -7.02 -10.24 12.63
C ILE A 61 -6.27 -9.67 11.44
N PHE A 62 -6.39 -8.36 11.22
CA PHE A 62 -5.54 -7.63 10.29
C PHE A 62 -4.62 -6.69 11.06
N THR A 63 -3.35 -6.65 10.66
CA THR A 63 -2.42 -5.58 11.02
C THR A 63 -2.43 -4.54 9.91
N LEU A 64 -2.50 -3.26 10.28
CA LEU A 64 -2.53 -2.12 9.37
C LEU A 64 -1.27 -1.29 9.58
N ASN A 65 -0.56 -0.95 8.50
CA ASN A 65 0.61 -0.07 8.56
C ASN A 65 0.43 1.07 7.55
N ASN A 66 0.86 2.26 7.93
CA ASN A 66 0.92 3.44 7.08
C ASN A 66 -0.42 3.79 6.40
N VAL A 67 -1.51 3.64 7.15
CA VAL A 67 -2.85 4.01 6.66
C VAL A 67 -2.88 5.51 6.35
N PRO A 68 -3.31 5.96 5.15
CA PRO A 68 -3.35 7.37 4.79
C PRO A 68 -4.12 8.23 5.79
N ASN A 69 -3.59 9.40 6.14
CA ASN A 69 -4.11 10.28 7.21
C ASN A 69 -5.57 10.73 7.04
N THR A 70 -6.08 10.79 5.81
CA THR A 70 -7.47 11.22 5.52
C THR A 70 -8.46 10.08 5.52
N THR A 71 -8.02 8.85 5.86
CA THR A 71 -8.87 7.66 5.89
C THR A 71 -9.91 7.77 7.01
N LYS A 72 -11.16 7.50 6.66
CA LYS A 72 -12.29 7.37 7.61
C LYS A 72 -12.89 5.98 7.63
N TRP A 73 -12.74 5.24 6.53
CA TRP A 73 -13.26 3.89 6.35
C TRP A 73 -12.23 3.02 5.64
N ILE A 74 -12.19 1.74 5.98
CA ILE A 74 -11.45 0.74 5.22
C ILE A 74 -12.45 -0.32 4.74
N TYR A 75 -12.44 -0.58 3.43
CA TYR A 75 -13.22 -1.65 2.84
C TYR A 75 -12.34 -2.85 2.54
N PHE A 76 -12.64 -3.98 3.17
CA PHE A 76 -11.95 -5.25 2.96
C PHE A 76 -12.72 -6.11 1.96
N LYS A 77 -12.01 -6.75 1.03
CA LYS A 77 -12.58 -7.71 0.07
C LYS A 77 -11.64 -8.91 -0.06
N LEU A 78 -12.22 -10.13 0.04
CA LEU A 78 -11.50 -11.37 -0.21
C LEU A 78 -11.76 -11.87 -1.63
N VAL A 79 -10.70 -12.30 -2.30
CA VAL A 79 -10.75 -12.92 -3.64
C VAL A 79 -9.96 -14.22 -3.60
N ASP A 80 -10.56 -15.31 -4.08
CA ASP A 80 -9.83 -16.52 -4.46
C ASP A 80 -9.18 -16.28 -5.81
N LEU A 81 -7.84 -16.29 -5.87
CA LEU A 81 -7.11 -15.99 -7.11
C LEU A 81 -7.18 -17.15 -8.11
N ASP A 82 -7.51 -18.37 -7.67
CA ASP A 82 -7.68 -19.56 -8.50
C ASP A 82 -9.14 -19.69 -8.99
N VAL A 83 -10.13 -19.11 -8.26
CA VAL A 83 -11.54 -19.10 -8.63
C VAL A 83 -12.12 -17.69 -8.43
N ARG A 84 -11.72 -16.76 -9.27
CA ARG A 84 -12.05 -15.32 -9.16
C ARG A 84 -13.53 -14.99 -9.29
N SER A 85 -14.32 -15.88 -9.88
CA SER A 85 -15.76 -15.73 -10.02
C SER A 85 -16.53 -15.94 -8.72
N TYR A 86 -15.93 -16.62 -7.72
CA TYR A 86 -16.58 -16.82 -6.44
C TYR A 86 -16.49 -15.56 -5.57
N ASN A 87 -17.65 -15.11 -5.07
CA ASN A 87 -17.71 -13.94 -4.21
C ASN A 87 -17.61 -14.34 -2.74
N HIS A 88 -16.44 -14.15 -2.17
CA HIS A 88 -16.19 -14.35 -0.73
C HIS A 88 -16.72 -13.20 0.14
N GLY A 89 -17.05 -12.06 -0.48
CA GLY A 89 -17.51 -10.87 0.23
C GLY A 89 -16.36 -10.12 0.89
N GLY A 90 -16.70 -9.51 2.01
CA GLY A 90 -15.82 -8.63 2.79
C GLY A 90 -16.66 -7.71 3.68
N GLY A 91 -16.06 -6.60 4.13
CA GLY A 91 -16.78 -5.69 4.99
C GLY A 91 -16.15 -4.33 5.16
N TRP A 92 -16.87 -3.47 5.84
CA TRP A 92 -16.48 -2.10 6.14
C TRP A 92 -16.05 -1.97 7.60
N VAL A 93 -14.98 -1.27 7.82
CA VAL A 93 -14.48 -0.92 9.15
C VAL A 93 -14.30 0.58 9.22
N GLU A 94 -14.84 1.21 10.26
CA GLU A 94 -14.55 2.61 10.56
C GLU A 94 -13.09 2.73 11.02
N TYR A 95 -12.36 3.69 10.47
CA TYR A 95 -10.97 3.90 10.82
C TYR A 95 -10.84 5.13 11.73
N THR A 96 -10.35 4.90 12.93
CA THR A 96 -10.13 5.89 13.98
C THR A 96 -8.67 5.98 14.42
N GLY A 97 -7.75 5.40 13.61
CA GLY A 97 -6.31 5.38 13.91
C GLY A 97 -5.78 4.07 14.47
N GLN A 98 -6.61 3.02 14.54
CA GLN A 98 -6.19 1.72 15.04
C GLN A 98 -5.19 1.02 14.11
N SER A 99 -4.20 0.32 14.69
CA SER A 99 -3.21 -0.49 13.95
C SER A 99 -3.67 -1.93 13.70
N THR A 100 -4.79 -2.35 14.31
CA THR A 100 -5.36 -3.71 14.15
C THR A 100 -6.85 -3.66 13.90
N VAL A 101 -7.36 -4.65 13.16
CA VAL A 101 -8.80 -4.94 13.03
C VAL A 101 -9.05 -6.31 13.63
N GLU A 102 -9.76 -6.33 14.74
CA GLU A 102 -10.07 -7.55 15.49
C GLU A 102 -11.14 -8.41 14.77
N PRO A 103 -11.20 -9.73 15.05
CA PRO A 103 -12.25 -10.60 14.57
C PRO A 103 -13.63 -10.13 15.03
N GLY A 104 -14.61 -10.19 14.11
CA GLY A 104 -15.99 -9.77 14.42
C GLY A 104 -16.35 -8.37 13.92
N ALA A 105 -15.38 -7.60 13.40
CA ALA A 105 -15.66 -6.31 12.77
C ALA A 105 -16.60 -6.47 11.54
N PHE A 106 -16.48 -7.57 10.81
CA PHE A 106 -17.37 -7.97 9.73
C PHE A 106 -17.37 -9.50 9.51
N LYS A 107 -18.28 -9.98 8.67
CA LYS A 107 -18.38 -11.40 8.28
C LYS A 107 -18.13 -11.56 6.79
N TYR A 108 -17.56 -12.70 6.40
CA TYR A 108 -17.27 -13.05 5.01
C TYR A 108 -17.42 -14.56 4.79
N LYS A 109 -17.38 -15.03 3.52
CA LYS A 109 -17.34 -16.44 3.17
C LYS A 109 -15.90 -16.95 3.26
N SER A 110 -15.65 -17.92 4.15
CA SER A 110 -14.30 -18.46 4.39
C SER A 110 -13.71 -19.13 3.16
N PRO A 111 -12.35 -19.22 3.05
CA PRO A 111 -11.73 -20.22 2.20
C PRO A 111 -12.25 -21.62 2.46
N CYS A 112 -12.53 -22.38 1.39
CA CYS A 112 -12.90 -23.79 1.46
C CYS A 112 -12.73 -24.48 0.10
N PRO A 113 -11.50 -24.54 -0.45
CA PRO A 113 -11.26 -25.09 -1.78
C PRO A 113 -11.53 -26.60 -1.79
N PRO A 114 -12.29 -27.14 -2.77
CA PRO A 114 -12.55 -28.57 -2.84
C PRO A 114 -11.36 -29.38 -3.34
N ASN A 115 -10.47 -28.75 -4.09
CA ASN A 115 -9.35 -29.41 -4.76
C ASN A 115 -8.02 -28.70 -4.47
N GLY A 116 -7.27 -29.21 -3.51
CA GLY A 116 -5.93 -28.69 -3.21
C GLY A 116 -5.91 -27.37 -2.47
N LYS A 117 -4.81 -26.63 -2.66
CA LYS A 117 -4.60 -25.31 -2.03
C LYS A 117 -4.89 -24.23 -3.04
N HIS A 118 -5.63 -23.20 -2.61
CA HIS A 118 -5.84 -22.00 -3.39
C HIS A 118 -5.10 -20.81 -2.77
N LYS A 119 -4.77 -19.83 -3.60
CA LYS A 119 -4.21 -18.55 -3.16
C LYS A 119 -5.33 -17.53 -3.00
N TYR A 120 -5.47 -17.03 -1.79
CA TYR A 120 -6.46 -16.00 -1.45
C TYR A 120 -5.78 -14.66 -1.24
N GLN A 121 -6.44 -13.59 -1.69
CA GLN A 121 -5.96 -12.22 -1.53
C GLN A 121 -7.01 -11.37 -0.84
N TRP A 122 -6.62 -10.74 0.27
CA TRP A 122 -7.34 -9.62 0.84
C TRP A 122 -6.89 -8.32 0.18
N THR A 123 -7.84 -7.48 -0.16
CA THR A 123 -7.62 -6.08 -0.52
C THR A 123 -8.26 -5.22 0.55
N ALA A 124 -7.51 -4.28 1.10
CA ALA A 124 -7.99 -3.23 1.99
C ALA A 124 -7.94 -1.89 1.25
N SER A 125 -9.07 -1.26 1.05
CA SER A 125 -9.17 0.06 0.40
C SER A 125 -9.43 1.13 1.44
N ALA A 126 -8.46 2.01 1.65
CA ALA A 126 -8.58 3.19 2.50
C ALA A 126 -9.44 4.24 1.80
N LYS A 127 -10.48 4.75 2.49
CA LYS A 127 -11.52 5.60 1.89
C LYS A 127 -11.88 6.78 2.78
N THR A 128 -12.22 7.90 2.14
CA THR A 128 -12.71 9.11 2.83
C THR A 128 -14.18 9.00 3.27
N LYS A 129 -14.94 8.07 2.70
CA LYS A 129 -16.36 7.85 3.00
C LYS A 129 -16.75 6.38 2.83
N LYS A 130 -17.80 5.93 3.53
CA LYS A 130 -18.39 4.59 3.41
C LYS A 130 -19.22 4.51 2.12
N SER A 131 -18.54 4.29 1.00
CA SER A 131 -19.16 4.20 -0.32
C SER A 131 -18.40 3.24 -1.22
N SER A 132 -19.12 2.39 -1.94
CA SER A 132 -18.55 1.52 -2.98
C SER A 132 -18.06 2.33 -4.19
N PHE A 133 -18.57 3.53 -4.39
CA PHE A 133 -18.22 4.42 -5.49
C PHE A 133 -17.40 5.60 -5.00
N GLY A 134 -16.19 5.73 -5.56
CA GLY A 134 -15.26 6.83 -5.26
C GLY A 134 -14.73 6.85 -3.83
N GLY A 135 -13.98 7.90 -3.51
CA GLY A 135 -13.40 8.13 -2.18
C GLY A 135 -12.29 7.17 -1.77
N THR A 136 -11.77 6.34 -2.67
CA THR A 136 -10.56 5.52 -2.42
C THR A 136 -9.33 6.43 -2.50
N ILE A 137 -8.53 6.40 -1.46
CA ILE A 137 -7.27 7.14 -1.34
C ILE A 137 -6.14 6.22 -1.81
N GLU A 138 -6.08 5.02 -1.23
CA GLU A 138 -5.05 4.01 -1.48
C GLU A 138 -5.62 2.62 -1.19
N SER A 139 -5.00 1.57 -1.75
CA SER A 139 -5.37 0.18 -1.48
C SER A 139 -4.13 -0.67 -1.23
N ALA A 140 -4.21 -1.49 -0.20
CA ALA A 140 -3.20 -2.47 0.17
C ALA A 140 -3.70 -3.89 -0.11
N THR A 141 -2.78 -4.80 -0.43
CA THR A 141 -3.12 -6.22 -0.63
C THR A 141 -2.20 -7.14 0.16
N ALA A 142 -2.75 -8.24 0.64
CA ALA A 142 -1.97 -9.35 1.19
C ALA A 142 -2.54 -10.69 0.70
N SER A 143 -1.67 -11.63 0.39
CA SER A 143 -2.07 -12.93 -0.14
C SER A 143 -1.47 -14.06 0.67
N LYS A 144 -2.24 -15.14 0.88
CA LYS A 144 -1.80 -16.40 1.50
C LYS A 144 -2.45 -17.61 0.85
N MET A 145 -1.74 -18.72 0.88
CA MET A 145 -2.29 -20.03 0.52
C MET A 145 -3.23 -20.53 1.62
N TYR A 146 -4.26 -21.31 1.24
CA TYR A 146 -5.17 -22.01 2.14
C TYR A 146 -5.63 -23.32 1.52
N PRO A 147 -5.77 -24.44 2.27
CA PRO A 147 -5.31 -24.70 3.62
C PRO A 147 -3.81 -24.85 3.73
#